data_46927750b29ae6254715384e0c9f2021
#
_entry.id   46927750b29ae6254715384e0c9f2021
#
_cell.length_a   1.000
_cell.length_b   1.000
_cell.length_c   1.000
_cell.angle_alpha   90.00
_cell.angle_beta   90.00
_cell.angle_gamma   90.00
#
_symmetry.space_group_name_H-M   'P 1'
#
loop_
_entity.id
_entity.type
_entity.pdbx_description
1 polymer ?
#
loop_
_entity_poly.entity_id
_entity_poly.type
_entity_poly.pdbx_seq_one_letter_code
_entity_poly.pdbx_strand_id
1 'polypeptide(L)'
;QWRQYVIAVLFVTFPSISAFMIYHCADYFGFSILLAAAAAYFAEKKGILCYIISAICLTFSMGAYQAYIGMAASLMLIILMQELSQDKAENKDIILRGFRFLSILLISCILYYVILQTRLRMTGTVLSGYKNVSDIDAILNPAVLLASVKVAYKDTWKFFLKDILSGNSGVLRIAYRGTVICYLAAIGITMWKKIREKKVLQSILALIISIVLLPLALNAIGVLSNNATFYYISVYSLVLFPVAAFVYAGNHLEKCDFLRKIILGITTICVLLCSGQWIINNNTAHQKLVYCNQQIESKAQILITQIQSCPGYVEGMKVVLAG
;
A
#
# COMPACT_ATOMS: atom_id res chain seq x y z
N GLN A 1 15.36 -18.68 -2.77
CA GLN A 1 14.93 -18.30 -4.15
C GLN A 1 13.41 -18.38 -4.33
N TRP A 2 12.73 -19.52 -4.09
CA TRP A 2 11.29 -19.67 -4.34
C TRP A 2 10.41 -18.62 -3.59
N ARG A 3 10.80 -18.19 -2.38
CA ARG A 3 10.07 -17.17 -1.62
C ARG A 3 10.03 -15.82 -2.34
N GLN A 4 11.09 -15.46 -3.04
CA GLN A 4 11.15 -14.22 -3.82
C GLN A 4 10.15 -14.25 -4.98
N TYR A 5 9.97 -15.39 -5.62
CA TYR A 5 8.95 -15.56 -6.67
C TYR A 5 7.53 -15.42 -6.13
N VAL A 6 7.23 -16.01 -4.96
CA VAL A 6 5.92 -15.86 -4.31
C VAL A 6 5.63 -14.39 -3.99
N ILE A 7 6.62 -13.68 -3.44
CA ILE A 7 6.48 -12.25 -3.14
C ILE A 7 6.28 -11.45 -4.44
N ALA A 8 7.06 -11.70 -5.48
CA ALA A 8 6.92 -11.03 -6.77
C ALA A 8 5.52 -11.25 -7.38
N VAL A 9 4.99 -12.48 -7.32
CA VAL A 9 3.63 -12.80 -7.78
C VAL A 9 2.59 -11.99 -7.03
N LEU A 10 2.70 -11.85 -5.69
CA LEU A 10 1.78 -11.00 -4.92
C LEU A 10 1.75 -9.57 -5.43
N PHE A 11 2.93 -8.97 -5.67
CA PHE A 11 3.02 -7.59 -6.15
C PHE A 11 2.38 -7.39 -7.51
N VAL A 12 2.61 -8.28 -8.47
CA VAL A 12 2.09 -8.12 -9.83
C VAL A 12 0.62 -8.54 -9.99
N THR A 13 0.07 -9.30 -9.05
CA THR A 13 -1.31 -9.77 -9.10
C THR A 13 -2.27 -8.95 -8.26
N PHE A 14 -1.78 -8.07 -7.38
CA PHE A 14 -2.65 -7.28 -6.51
C PHE A 14 -3.64 -6.41 -7.32
N PRO A 15 -4.91 -6.31 -6.91
CA PRO A 15 -5.98 -5.66 -7.71
C PRO A 15 -5.74 -4.19 -8.08
N SER A 16 -4.86 -3.48 -7.38
CA SER A 16 -4.46 -2.12 -7.76
C SER A 16 -3.85 -2.04 -9.16
N ILE A 17 -3.26 -3.12 -9.66
CA ILE A 17 -2.65 -3.15 -11.00
C ILE A 17 -3.72 -2.90 -12.07
N SER A 18 -4.89 -3.56 -11.99
CA SER A 18 -5.98 -3.28 -12.91
C SER A 18 -6.56 -1.86 -12.75
N ALA A 19 -6.57 -1.35 -11.52
CA ALA A 19 -7.01 0.03 -11.27
C ALA A 19 -6.06 1.07 -11.90
N PHE A 20 -4.74 0.81 -11.97
CA PHE A 20 -3.79 1.70 -12.64
C PHE A 20 -4.07 1.82 -14.14
N MET A 21 -4.48 0.73 -14.79
CA MET A 21 -4.81 0.72 -16.21
C MET A 21 -6.03 1.58 -16.56
N ILE A 22 -7.01 1.69 -15.65
CA ILE A 22 -8.22 2.48 -15.86
C ILE A 22 -7.90 3.98 -16.00
N TYR A 23 -6.88 4.46 -15.29
CA TYR A 23 -6.54 5.90 -15.26
C TYR A 23 -5.53 6.31 -16.33
N HIS A 24 -5.06 5.40 -17.19
CA HIS A 24 -4.01 5.66 -18.19
C HIS A 24 -2.73 6.30 -17.61
N CYS A 25 -2.49 6.10 -16.32
CA CYS A 25 -1.38 6.70 -15.55
C CYS A 25 -0.54 5.62 -14.85
N ALA A 26 -0.51 4.40 -15.39
CA ALA A 26 0.19 3.27 -14.78
C ALA A 26 1.67 3.56 -14.51
N ASP A 27 2.30 4.34 -15.41
CA ASP A 27 3.72 4.72 -15.33
C ASP A 27 4.01 5.53 -14.05
N TYR A 28 3.17 6.51 -13.74
CA TYR A 28 3.32 7.34 -12.54
C TYR A 28 3.18 6.53 -11.26
N PHE A 29 2.22 5.61 -11.24
CA PHE A 29 2.01 4.74 -10.07
C PHE A 29 3.16 3.75 -9.92
N GLY A 30 3.61 3.12 -11.01
CA GLY A 30 4.76 2.22 -11.01
C GLY A 30 6.03 2.92 -10.54
N PHE A 31 6.30 4.12 -11.06
CA PHE A 31 7.45 4.93 -10.67
C PHE A 31 7.39 5.32 -9.18
N SER A 32 6.22 5.74 -8.69
CA SER A 32 6.03 6.09 -7.30
C SER A 32 6.27 4.88 -6.36
N ILE A 33 5.78 3.69 -6.72
CA ILE A 33 6.03 2.46 -5.96
C ILE A 33 7.52 2.12 -5.93
N LEU A 34 8.19 2.22 -7.08
CA LEU A 34 9.63 1.97 -7.19
C LEU A 34 10.43 2.91 -6.27
N LEU A 35 10.09 4.19 -6.28
CA LEU A 35 10.74 5.20 -5.41
C LEU A 35 10.45 4.93 -3.93
N ALA A 36 9.24 4.52 -3.56
CA ALA A 36 8.90 4.13 -2.19
C ALA A 36 9.71 2.91 -1.73
N ALA A 37 9.86 1.92 -2.60
CA ALA A 37 10.69 0.74 -2.31
C ALA A 37 12.18 1.09 -2.21
N ALA A 38 12.69 1.95 -3.12
CA ALA A 38 14.05 2.47 -3.06
C ALA A 38 14.31 3.26 -1.77
N ALA A 39 13.34 4.07 -1.34
CA ALA A 39 13.44 4.79 -0.06
C ALA A 39 13.62 3.82 1.12
N ALA A 40 12.81 2.75 1.20
CA ALA A 40 12.94 1.75 2.24
C ALA A 40 14.29 1.01 2.18
N TYR A 41 14.76 0.69 0.97
CA TYR A 41 16.05 0.04 0.76
C TYR A 41 17.21 0.91 1.25
N PHE A 42 17.25 2.19 0.87
CA PHE A 42 18.29 3.10 1.32
C PHE A 42 18.17 3.46 2.81
N ALA A 43 16.96 3.48 3.36
CA ALA A 43 16.74 3.67 4.80
C ALA A 43 17.40 2.56 5.65
N GLU A 44 17.48 1.34 5.14
CA GLU A 44 18.16 0.22 5.81
C GLU A 44 19.68 0.40 5.85
N LYS A 45 20.27 1.01 4.82
CA LYS A 45 21.72 1.18 4.69
C LYS A 45 22.26 2.24 5.65
N LYS A 46 23.45 1.98 6.20
CA LYS A 46 24.15 2.96 7.07
C LYS A 46 24.75 4.10 6.22
N GLY A 47 24.88 5.27 6.82
CA GLY A 47 25.51 6.45 6.23
C GLY A 47 24.53 7.57 5.91
N ILE A 48 25.06 8.80 5.94
CA ILE A 48 24.27 10.03 5.73
C ILE A 48 23.76 10.14 4.28
N LEU A 49 24.57 9.71 3.31
CA LEU A 49 24.19 9.73 1.91
C LEU A 49 22.96 8.84 1.66
N CYS A 50 22.95 7.62 2.21
CA CYS A 50 21.80 6.72 2.10
C CYS A 50 20.55 7.31 2.76
N TYR A 51 20.71 8.01 3.88
CA TYR A 51 19.64 8.71 4.56
C TYR A 51 19.02 9.80 3.66
N ILE A 52 19.87 10.64 3.05
CA ILE A 52 19.44 11.72 2.16
C ILE A 52 18.74 11.14 0.92
N ILE A 53 19.34 10.13 0.28
CA ILE A 53 18.75 9.46 -0.89
C ILE A 53 17.38 8.87 -0.54
N SER A 54 17.26 8.23 0.62
CA SER A 54 16.00 7.69 1.10
C SER A 54 14.92 8.77 1.22
N ALA A 55 15.24 9.91 1.86
CA ALA A 55 14.31 11.01 2.03
C ALA A 55 13.90 11.63 0.68
N ILE A 56 14.86 11.81 -0.24
CA ILE A 56 14.60 12.31 -1.60
C ILE A 56 13.69 11.34 -2.38
N CYS A 57 14.01 10.06 -2.41
CA CYS A 57 13.20 9.05 -3.10
C CYS A 57 11.75 9.05 -2.58
N LEU A 58 11.55 9.11 -1.25
CA LEU A 58 10.21 9.13 -0.68
C LEU A 58 9.47 10.44 -1.00
N THR A 59 10.16 11.59 -0.98
CA THR A 59 9.59 12.87 -1.36
C THR A 59 9.08 12.85 -2.81
N PHE A 60 9.87 12.33 -3.75
CA PHE A 60 9.46 12.18 -5.14
C PHE A 60 8.34 11.14 -5.32
N SER A 61 8.38 10.04 -4.56
CA SER A 61 7.28 9.07 -4.53
C SER A 61 5.96 9.73 -4.15
N MET A 62 5.96 10.54 -3.08
CA MET A 62 4.77 11.30 -2.65
C MET A 62 4.37 12.36 -3.68
N GLY A 63 5.32 12.96 -4.37
CA GLY A 63 5.08 13.93 -5.46
C GLY A 63 4.37 13.30 -6.65
N ALA A 64 4.68 12.04 -6.98
CA ALA A 64 4.00 11.28 -8.02
C ALA A 64 2.64 10.75 -7.53
N TYR A 65 2.58 10.15 -6.34
CA TYR A 65 1.32 9.73 -5.70
C TYR A 65 1.45 9.60 -4.19
N GLN A 66 0.78 10.47 -3.47
CA GLN A 66 0.88 10.63 -2.00
C GLN A 66 0.60 9.34 -1.20
N ALA A 67 -0.30 8.49 -1.70
CA ALA A 67 -0.73 7.29 -0.97
C ALA A 67 0.42 6.26 -0.76
N TYR A 68 1.51 6.34 -1.55
CA TYR A 68 2.58 5.36 -1.45
C TYR A 68 3.61 5.63 -0.36
N ILE A 69 3.43 6.66 0.44
CA ILE A 69 4.10 6.76 1.75
C ILE A 69 3.82 5.50 2.59
N GLY A 70 2.60 4.93 2.49
CA GLY A 70 2.22 3.68 3.15
C GLY A 70 3.07 2.49 2.70
N MET A 71 3.49 2.45 1.43
CA MET A 71 4.37 1.43 0.90
C MET A 71 5.75 1.48 1.58
N ALA A 72 6.38 2.66 1.62
CA ALA A 72 7.67 2.85 2.26
C ALA A 72 7.62 2.56 3.77
N ALA A 73 6.63 3.13 4.47
CA ALA A 73 6.44 2.93 5.90
C ALA A 73 6.24 1.44 6.25
N SER A 74 5.41 0.73 5.50
CA SER A 74 5.16 -0.69 5.73
C SER A 74 6.39 -1.55 5.46
N LEU A 75 7.16 -1.28 4.40
CA LEU A 75 8.43 -1.96 4.13
C LEU A 75 9.44 -1.73 5.26
N MET A 76 9.59 -0.50 5.75
CA MET A 76 10.45 -0.16 6.89
C MET A 76 10.04 -0.93 8.16
N LEU A 77 8.73 -1.05 8.42
CA LEU A 77 8.23 -1.83 9.56
C LEU A 77 8.48 -3.34 9.37
N ILE A 78 8.35 -3.89 8.16
CA ILE A 78 8.66 -5.29 7.87
C ILE A 78 10.16 -5.57 8.12
N ILE A 79 11.05 -4.65 7.76
CA ILE A 79 12.49 -4.74 8.07
C ILE A 79 12.70 -4.82 9.59
N LEU A 80 12.06 -3.94 10.36
CA LEU A 80 12.14 -3.98 11.83
C LEU A 80 11.58 -5.28 12.41
N MET A 81 10.47 -5.80 11.85
CA MET A 81 9.92 -7.09 12.25
C MET A 81 10.88 -8.24 11.98
N GLN A 82 11.58 -8.22 10.84
CA GLN A 82 12.61 -9.22 10.53
C GLN A 82 13.75 -9.19 11.54
N GLU A 83 14.23 -7.99 11.90
CA GLU A 83 15.28 -7.84 12.92
C GLU A 83 14.84 -8.32 14.30
N LEU A 84 13.65 -7.92 14.73
CA LEU A 84 13.07 -8.37 15.98
C LEU A 84 12.94 -9.90 16.04
N SER A 85 12.73 -10.55 14.91
CA SER A 85 12.66 -12.01 14.85
C SER A 85 14.03 -12.67 14.96
N GLN A 86 15.13 -11.95 14.72
CA GLN A 86 16.49 -12.47 14.85
C GLN A 86 16.96 -12.48 16.31
N ASP A 87 17.72 -13.51 16.69
CA ASP A 87 18.18 -13.67 18.08
C ASP A 87 19.32 -12.71 18.45
N LYS A 88 20.00 -12.13 17.46
CA LYS A 88 21.20 -11.28 17.63
C LYS A 88 20.92 -9.78 17.69
N ALA A 89 19.69 -9.35 17.50
CA ALA A 89 19.37 -7.92 17.48
C ALA A 89 19.39 -7.32 18.89
N GLU A 90 20.15 -6.24 19.08
CA GLU A 90 20.15 -5.47 20.31
C GLU A 90 18.97 -4.49 20.34
N ASN A 91 18.41 -4.27 21.53
CA ASN A 91 17.28 -3.34 21.70
C ASN A 91 17.61 -1.93 21.20
N LYS A 92 18.83 -1.47 21.48
CA LYS A 92 19.30 -0.14 21.11
C LYS A 92 19.30 0.05 19.58
N ASP A 93 19.79 -0.95 18.84
CA ASP A 93 19.88 -0.87 17.38
C ASP A 93 18.50 -0.85 16.74
N ILE A 94 17.56 -1.65 17.25
CA ILE A 94 16.17 -1.67 16.77
C ILE A 94 15.51 -0.32 16.99
N ILE A 95 15.66 0.26 18.19
CA ILE A 95 15.07 1.55 18.53
C ILE A 95 15.69 2.67 17.69
N LEU A 96 17.02 2.71 17.56
CA LEU A 96 17.71 3.70 16.73
C LEU A 96 17.30 3.62 15.27
N ARG A 97 17.14 2.40 14.74
CA ARG A 97 16.66 2.19 13.37
C ARG A 97 15.21 2.63 13.21
N GLY A 98 14.36 2.35 14.19
CA GLY A 98 12.98 2.84 14.22
C GLY A 98 12.90 4.36 14.19
N PHE A 99 13.71 5.05 15.00
CA PHE A 99 13.82 6.51 14.98
C PHE A 99 14.34 7.04 13.64
N ARG A 100 15.33 6.37 13.04
CA ARG A 100 15.83 6.71 11.71
C ARG A 100 14.73 6.61 10.65
N PHE A 101 13.95 5.54 10.64
CA PHE A 101 12.84 5.36 9.72
C PHE A 101 11.77 6.44 9.91
N LEU A 102 11.38 6.69 11.15
CA LEU A 102 10.43 7.75 11.47
C LEU A 102 10.92 9.12 11.02
N SER A 103 12.21 9.46 11.25
CA SER A 103 12.77 10.74 10.82
C SER A 103 12.80 10.88 9.29
N ILE A 104 13.08 9.81 8.54
CA ILE A 104 12.99 9.82 7.07
C ILE A 104 11.57 10.12 6.62
N LEU A 105 10.57 9.44 7.20
CA LEU A 105 9.16 9.68 6.88
C LEU A 105 8.76 11.13 7.14
N LEU A 106 9.11 11.68 8.31
CA LEU A 106 8.79 13.06 8.69
C LEU A 106 9.47 14.09 7.79
N ILE A 107 10.79 13.93 7.53
CA ILE A 107 11.53 14.84 6.65
C ILE A 107 10.96 14.80 5.24
N SER A 108 10.63 13.62 4.72
CA SER A 108 10.04 13.50 3.39
C SER A 108 8.66 14.17 3.31
N CYS A 109 7.83 14.07 4.34
CA CYS A 109 6.56 14.79 4.41
C CYS A 109 6.77 16.31 4.41
N ILE A 110 7.72 16.81 5.19
CA ILE A 110 8.04 18.26 5.25
C ILE A 110 8.55 18.74 3.89
N LEU A 111 9.51 18.02 3.28
CA LEU A 111 10.05 18.37 1.96
C LEU A 111 8.96 18.37 0.89
N TYR A 112 8.12 17.33 0.87
CA TYR A 112 6.98 17.26 -0.04
C TYR A 112 6.04 18.45 0.13
N TYR A 113 5.68 18.79 1.38
CA TYR A 113 4.82 19.93 1.67
C TYR A 113 5.43 21.26 1.21
N VAL A 114 6.71 21.50 1.49
CA VAL A 114 7.42 22.70 1.06
C VAL A 114 7.44 22.82 -0.46
N ILE A 115 7.76 21.74 -1.17
CA ILE A 115 7.79 21.71 -2.64
C ILE A 115 6.39 21.98 -3.20
N LEU A 116 5.35 21.35 -2.64
CA LEU A 116 3.96 21.52 -3.04
C LEU A 116 3.53 22.98 -2.87
N GLN A 117 3.74 23.59 -1.69
CA GLN A 117 3.38 24.98 -1.42
C GLN A 117 4.12 25.96 -2.32
N THR A 118 5.42 25.70 -2.54
CA THR A 118 6.21 26.52 -3.47
C THR A 118 5.64 26.46 -4.88
N ARG A 119 5.31 25.26 -5.35
CA ARG A 119 4.71 25.07 -6.68
C ARG A 119 3.37 25.78 -6.82
N LEU A 120 2.48 25.65 -5.84
CA LEU A 120 1.17 26.32 -5.84
C LEU A 120 1.31 27.84 -5.90
N ARG A 121 2.24 28.40 -5.13
CA ARG A 121 2.53 29.86 -5.17
C ARG A 121 3.08 30.31 -6.51
N MET A 122 3.99 29.54 -7.12
CA MET A 122 4.58 29.88 -8.43
C MET A 122 3.56 29.81 -9.58
N THR A 123 2.60 28.91 -9.52
CA THR A 123 1.59 28.71 -10.57
C THR A 123 0.30 29.48 -10.32
N GLY A 124 0.14 30.10 -9.15
CA GLY A 124 -1.12 30.77 -8.76
C GLY A 124 -2.33 29.82 -8.66
N THR A 125 -2.09 28.52 -8.58
CA THR A 125 -3.15 27.50 -8.51
C THR A 125 -3.50 27.17 -7.08
N VAL A 126 -4.75 26.76 -6.84
CA VAL A 126 -5.24 26.30 -5.55
C VAL A 126 -5.43 24.79 -5.62
N LEU A 127 -5.14 24.07 -4.53
CA LEU A 127 -5.45 22.65 -4.45
C LEU A 127 -6.95 22.43 -4.64
N SER A 128 -7.30 21.50 -5.51
CA SER A 128 -8.70 21.10 -5.65
C SER A 128 -9.14 20.42 -4.37
N GLY A 129 -10.33 20.72 -3.85
CA GLY A 129 -10.95 20.04 -2.70
C GLY A 129 -11.31 18.56 -2.96
N TYR A 130 -10.78 17.98 -4.03
CA TYR A 130 -11.02 16.61 -4.41
C TYR A 130 -10.62 15.65 -3.30
N LYS A 131 -11.57 14.93 -2.77
CA LYS A 131 -11.41 13.91 -1.70
C LYS A 131 -10.80 14.41 -0.39
N ASN A 132 -10.98 15.71 -0.09
CA ASN A 132 -10.48 16.36 1.13
C ASN A 132 -8.94 16.28 1.35
N VAL A 133 -8.17 15.99 0.29
CA VAL A 133 -6.70 15.90 0.35
C VAL A 133 -6.06 17.27 0.61
N SER A 134 -6.79 18.36 0.34
CA SER A 134 -6.34 19.74 0.56
C SER A 134 -6.51 20.23 2.00
N ASP A 135 -7.26 19.52 2.82
CA ASP A 135 -7.57 19.93 4.20
C ASP A 135 -6.47 19.47 5.18
N ILE A 136 -5.33 20.15 5.09
CA ILE A 136 -4.16 19.90 5.96
C ILE A 136 -4.45 20.37 7.40
N ASP A 137 -5.27 21.39 7.57
CA ASP A 137 -5.65 21.91 8.89
C ASP A 137 -6.39 20.85 9.72
N ALA A 138 -7.08 19.93 9.04
CA ALA A 138 -7.72 18.79 9.69
C ALA A 138 -6.71 17.84 10.34
N ILE A 139 -5.50 17.68 9.76
CA ILE A 139 -4.44 16.82 10.32
C ILE A 139 -3.82 17.46 11.58
N LEU A 140 -3.78 18.78 11.64
CA LEU A 140 -3.24 19.52 12.79
C LEU A 140 -4.18 19.50 13.99
N ASN A 141 -5.45 19.10 13.80
CA ASN A 141 -6.39 18.94 14.90
C ASN A 141 -6.26 17.52 15.51
N PRO A 142 -5.79 17.39 16.77
CA PRO A 142 -5.56 16.08 17.40
C PRO A 142 -6.80 15.18 17.45
N ALA A 143 -7.99 15.76 17.60
CA ALA A 143 -9.23 14.99 17.64
C ALA A 143 -9.57 14.39 16.26
N VAL A 144 -9.37 15.16 15.20
CA VAL A 144 -9.55 14.71 13.80
C VAL A 144 -8.52 13.64 13.45
N LEU A 145 -7.25 13.87 13.81
CA LEU A 145 -6.18 12.89 13.59
C LEU A 145 -6.49 11.57 14.30
N LEU A 146 -6.93 11.60 15.56
CA LEU A 146 -7.29 10.39 16.30
C LEU A 146 -8.47 9.65 15.66
N ALA A 147 -9.47 10.39 15.16
CA ALA A 147 -10.58 9.81 14.40
C ALA A 147 -10.10 9.14 13.11
N SER A 148 -9.23 9.79 12.34
CA SER A 148 -8.65 9.25 11.10
C SER A 148 -7.82 7.99 11.37
N VAL A 149 -7.00 7.98 12.41
CA VAL A 149 -6.23 6.79 12.85
C VAL A 149 -7.17 5.63 13.16
N LYS A 150 -8.25 5.87 13.90
CA LYS A 150 -9.25 4.83 14.24
C LYS A 150 -9.95 4.28 13.00
N VAL A 151 -10.32 5.14 12.05
CA VAL A 151 -10.96 4.73 10.79
C VAL A 151 -9.96 3.94 9.93
N ALA A 152 -8.76 4.45 9.72
CA ALA A 152 -7.72 3.80 8.92
C ALA A 152 -7.37 2.40 9.47
N TYR A 153 -7.24 2.27 10.78
CA TYR A 153 -6.99 0.99 11.44
C TYR A 153 -8.15 0.00 11.22
N LYS A 154 -9.38 0.47 11.43
CA LYS A 154 -10.60 -0.35 11.23
C LYS A 154 -10.75 -0.80 9.79
N ASP A 155 -10.48 0.06 8.82
CA ASP A 155 -10.64 -0.24 7.40
C ASP A 155 -9.58 -1.22 6.90
N THR A 156 -8.34 -1.16 7.41
CA THR A 156 -7.32 -2.17 7.14
C THR A 156 -7.79 -3.56 7.57
N TRP A 157 -8.31 -3.71 8.79
CA TRP A 157 -8.80 -5.00 9.26
C TRP A 157 -10.08 -5.45 8.56
N LYS A 158 -10.98 -4.52 8.22
CA LYS A 158 -12.17 -4.84 7.43
C LYS A 158 -11.81 -5.39 6.05
N PHE A 159 -10.76 -4.83 5.40
CA PHE A 159 -10.29 -5.32 4.12
C PHE A 159 -9.96 -6.82 4.17
N PHE A 160 -9.17 -7.25 5.16
CA PHE A 160 -8.75 -8.65 5.28
C PHE A 160 -9.80 -9.58 5.90
N LEU A 161 -10.72 -9.07 6.72
CA LEU A 161 -11.71 -9.90 7.41
C LEU A 161 -13.07 -9.95 6.72
N LYS A 162 -13.46 -8.86 6.02
CA LYS A 162 -14.78 -8.69 5.41
C LYS A 162 -14.75 -8.59 3.89
N ASP A 163 -13.56 -8.45 3.29
CA ASP A 163 -13.37 -8.32 1.85
C ASP A 163 -14.22 -7.20 1.23
N ILE A 164 -14.00 -5.96 1.67
CA ILE A 164 -14.83 -4.80 1.31
C ILE A 164 -14.65 -4.30 -0.13
N LEU A 165 -13.61 -4.72 -0.83
CA LEU A 165 -13.33 -4.24 -2.20
C LEU A 165 -13.50 -5.29 -3.29
N SER A 166 -13.40 -6.57 -3.01
CA SER A 166 -13.30 -7.61 -4.05
C SER A 166 -14.63 -8.34 -4.36
N GLY A 167 -15.73 -7.86 -3.82
CA GLY A 167 -17.06 -8.32 -4.26
C GLY A 167 -17.35 -9.80 -4.07
N ASN A 168 -17.36 -10.27 -2.82
CA ASN A 168 -17.96 -11.57 -2.40
C ASN A 168 -17.29 -12.89 -2.87
N SER A 169 -16.01 -12.89 -3.26
CA SER A 169 -15.32 -14.16 -3.49
C SER A 169 -15.12 -14.92 -2.17
N GLY A 170 -15.82 -16.05 -2.02
CA GLY A 170 -15.66 -16.91 -0.84
C GLY A 170 -14.23 -17.39 -0.65
N VAL A 171 -13.53 -17.69 -1.75
CA VAL A 171 -12.13 -18.16 -1.75
C VAL A 171 -11.20 -17.07 -1.20
N LEU A 172 -11.33 -15.82 -1.69
CA LEU A 172 -10.49 -14.72 -1.25
C LEU A 172 -10.71 -14.40 0.24
N ARG A 173 -11.95 -14.45 0.70
CA ARG A 173 -12.30 -14.25 2.11
C ARG A 173 -11.66 -15.30 3.02
N ILE A 174 -11.68 -16.58 2.62
CA ILE A 174 -11.01 -17.66 3.36
C ILE A 174 -9.51 -17.45 3.36
N ALA A 175 -8.92 -17.14 2.20
CA ALA A 175 -7.49 -16.90 2.06
C ALA A 175 -7.00 -15.72 2.89
N TYR A 176 -7.72 -14.60 2.91
CA TYR A 176 -7.40 -13.44 3.75
C TYR A 176 -7.47 -13.76 5.24
N ARG A 177 -8.55 -14.40 5.68
CA ARG A 177 -8.69 -14.82 7.09
C ARG A 177 -7.62 -15.82 7.49
N GLY A 178 -7.31 -16.79 6.63
CA GLY A 178 -6.21 -17.73 6.82
C GLY A 178 -4.86 -17.01 6.97
N THR A 179 -4.58 -16.04 6.12
CA THR A 179 -3.37 -15.21 6.20
C THR A 179 -3.30 -14.43 7.53
N VAL A 180 -4.42 -13.83 7.97
CA VAL A 180 -4.49 -13.12 9.27
C VAL A 180 -4.22 -14.09 10.42
N ILE A 181 -4.85 -15.26 10.43
CA ILE A 181 -4.65 -16.27 11.50
C ILE A 181 -3.19 -16.72 11.54
N CYS A 182 -2.60 -17.05 10.39
CA CYS A 182 -1.21 -17.46 10.30
C CYS A 182 -0.25 -16.34 10.75
N TYR A 183 -0.54 -15.09 10.38
CA TYR A 183 0.23 -13.93 10.81
C TYR A 183 0.20 -13.76 12.33
N LEU A 184 -0.98 -13.81 12.95
CA LEU A 184 -1.14 -13.72 14.40
C LEU A 184 -0.47 -14.90 15.13
N ALA A 185 -0.57 -16.11 14.59
CA ALA A 185 0.11 -17.27 15.12
C ALA A 185 1.64 -17.13 15.08
N ALA A 186 2.19 -16.64 13.96
CA ALA A 186 3.62 -16.40 13.81
C ALA A 186 4.13 -15.33 14.80
N ILE A 187 3.37 -14.26 15.02
CA ILE A 187 3.67 -13.24 16.03
C ILE A 187 3.64 -13.88 17.43
N GLY A 188 2.58 -14.61 17.76
CA GLY A 188 2.43 -15.27 19.06
C GLY A 188 3.58 -16.19 19.40
N ILE A 189 4.04 -17.01 18.45
CA ILE A 189 5.21 -17.88 18.61
C ILE A 189 6.48 -17.06 18.85
N THR A 190 6.66 -15.98 18.09
CA THR A 190 7.86 -15.14 18.27
C THR A 190 7.85 -14.46 19.63
N MET A 191 6.72 -13.92 20.05
CA MET A 191 6.55 -13.31 21.37
C MET A 191 6.82 -14.32 22.48
N TRP A 192 6.20 -15.50 22.40
CA TRP A 192 6.40 -16.58 23.38
C TRP A 192 7.87 -16.94 23.53
N LYS A 193 8.58 -17.09 22.40
CA LYS A 193 10.03 -17.37 22.39
C LYS A 193 10.82 -16.25 23.08
N LYS A 194 10.55 -14.97 22.72
CA LYS A 194 11.24 -13.81 23.30
C LYS A 194 10.98 -13.66 24.80
N ILE A 195 9.77 -13.90 25.25
CA ILE A 195 9.43 -13.90 26.69
C ILE A 195 10.23 -15.00 27.43
N ARG A 196 10.26 -16.19 26.86
CA ARG A 196 11.02 -17.32 27.42
C ARG A 196 12.54 -17.05 27.50
N GLU A 197 13.06 -16.28 26.54
CA GLU A 197 14.45 -15.81 26.52
C GLU A 197 14.68 -14.57 27.41
N LYS A 198 13.69 -14.13 28.19
CA LYS A 198 13.71 -12.92 29.04
C LYS A 198 13.90 -11.62 28.26
N LYS A 199 13.63 -11.60 26.95
CA LYS A 199 13.68 -10.41 26.07
C LYS A 199 12.30 -9.73 25.98
N VAL A 200 11.73 -9.36 27.13
CA VAL A 200 10.35 -8.84 27.23
C VAL A 200 10.16 -7.59 26.39
N LEU A 201 11.12 -6.66 26.39
CA LEU A 201 11.03 -5.44 25.58
C LEU A 201 10.91 -5.73 24.09
N GLN A 202 11.68 -6.69 23.56
CA GLN A 202 11.58 -7.09 22.15
C GLN A 202 10.23 -7.73 21.83
N SER A 203 9.64 -8.46 22.77
CA SER A 203 8.29 -9.01 22.62
C SER A 203 7.24 -7.91 22.53
N ILE A 204 7.32 -6.89 23.39
CA ILE A 204 6.40 -5.73 23.36
C ILE A 204 6.58 -4.95 22.06
N LEU A 205 7.81 -4.67 21.63
CA LEU A 205 8.10 -3.99 20.36
C LEU A 205 7.55 -4.77 19.17
N ALA A 206 7.73 -6.09 19.15
CA ALA A 206 7.17 -6.94 18.08
C ALA A 206 5.64 -6.84 18.02
N LEU A 207 4.97 -6.84 19.18
CA LEU A 207 3.51 -6.66 19.24
C LEU A 207 3.08 -5.30 18.69
N ILE A 208 3.69 -4.21 19.21
CA ILE A 208 3.35 -2.85 18.80
C ILE A 208 3.56 -2.67 17.30
N ILE A 209 4.73 -3.07 16.77
CA ILE A 209 5.05 -2.92 15.35
C ILE A 209 4.09 -3.74 14.49
N SER A 210 3.82 -4.99 14.85
CA SER A 210 3.03 -5.89 14.01
C SER A 210 1.53 -5.64 14.09
N ILE A 211 0.99 -5.31 15.27
CA ILE A 211 -0.47 -5.21 15.48
C ILE A 211 -0.96 -3.76 15.40
N VAL A 212 -0.16 -2.79 15.83
CA VAL A 212 -0.58 -1.40 15.86
C VAL A 212 -0.04 -0.62 14.66
N LEU A 213 1.29 -0.61 14.48
CA LEU A 213 1.92 0.27 13.48
C LEU A 213 1.76 -0.25 12.06
N LEU A 214 1.90 -1.55 11.81
CA LEU A 214 1.80 -2.09 10.45
C LEU A 214 0.42 -1.86 9.82
N PRO A 215 -0.72 -2.14 10.47
CA PRO A 215 -2.03 -1.82 9.89
C PRO A 215 -2.24 -0.34 9.59
N LEU A 216 -1.68 0.56 10.40
CA LEU A 216 -1.73 2.00 10.15
C LEU A 216 -0.83 2.41 8.98
N ALA A 217 0.37 1.84 8.87
CA ALA A 217 1.27 2.09 7.76
C ALA A 217 0.69 1.59 6.43
N LEU A 218 0.06 0.43 6.43
CA LEU A 218 -0.62 -0.13 5.26
C LEU A 218 -1.73 0.78 4.72
N ASN A 219 -2.36 1.58 5.57
CA ASN A 219 -3.39 2.55 5.19
C ASN A 219 -2.99 3.97 5.64
N ALA A 220 -1.73 4.34 5.44
CA ALA A 220 -1.21 5.64 5.84
C ALA A 220 -1.98 6.81 5.21
N ILE A 221 -2.50 6.64 4.00
CA ILE A 221 -3.33 7.67 3.35
C ILE A 221 -4.62 7.93 4.13
N GLY A 222 -5.23 6.90 4.71
CA GLY A 222 -6.42 7.05 5.56
C GLY A 222 -6.12 7.76 6.89
N VAL A 223 -4.84 7.76 7.34
CA VAL A 223 -4.41 8.55 8.49
C VAL A 223 -4.18 10.01 8.10
N LEU A 224 -3.59 10.25 6.93
CA LEU A 224 -3.18 11.58 6.47
C LEU A 224 -4.33 12.37 5.83
N SER A 225 -5.34 11.71 5.29
CA SER A 225 -6.49 12.36 4.65
C SER A 225 -7.77 11.99 5.37
N ASN A 226 -8.37 12.98 6.04
CA ASN A 226 -9.65 12.80 6.71
C ASN A 226 -10.74 12.41 5.70
N ASN A 227 -11.48 11.33 5.99
CA ASN A 227 -12.50 10.78 5.10
C ASN A 227 -12.01 10.34 3.72
N ALA A 228 -10.73 9.98 3.59
CA ALA A 228 -10.22 9.38 2.35
C ALA A 228 -11.05 8.16 1.98
N THR A 229 -11.60 8.14 0.78
CA THR A 229 -12.31 6.97 0.29
C THR A 229 -11.31 5.84 0.01
N PHE A 230 -11.66 4.66 0.48
CA PHE A 230 -10.82 3.47 0.34
C PHE A 230 -10.94 2.90 -1.07
N TYR A 231 -9.96 3.17 -1.94
CA TYR A 231 -9.90 2.67 -3.31
C TYR A 231 -8.68 1.79 -3.55
N TYR A 232 -8.78 0.84 -4.46
CA TYR A 232 -7.65 -0.02 -4.82
C TYR A 232 -6.38 0.75 -5.20
N ILE A 233 -6.51 1.87 -5.91
CA ILE A 233 -5.36 2.67 -6.35
C ILE A 233 -4.59 3.29 -5.18
N SER A 234 -5.28 3.66 -4.09
CA SER A 234 -4.66 4.31 -2.93
C SER A 234 -4.12 3.32 -1.90
N VAL A 235 -4.49 2.04 -2.01
CA VAL A 235 -4.21 1.05 -0.97
C VAL A 235 -3.31 -0.10 -1.45
N TYR A 236 -2.48 0.17 -2.47
CA TYR A 236 -1.53 -0.84 -2.97
C TYR A 236 -0.61 -1.38 -1.87
N SER A 237 -0.27 -0.57 -0.89
CA SER A 237 0.50 -0.98 0.30
C SER A 237 -0.10 -2.18 1.05
N LEU A 238 -1.42 -2.44 0.92
CA LEU A 238 -2.06 -3.62 1.54
C LEU A 238 -1.50 -4.95 1.04
N VAL A 239 -0.87 -4.99 -0.16
CA VAL A 239 -0.14 -6.16 -0.65
C VAL A 239 0.96 -6.59 0.31
N LEU A 240 1.49 -5.65 1.09
CA LEU A 240 2.55 -5.93 2.06
C LEU A 240 2.07 -6.70 3.30
N PHE A 241 0.78 -6.78 3.56
CA PHE A 241 0.27 -7.60 4.67
C PHE A 241 0.49 -9.11 4.43
N PRO A 242 0.03 -9.72 3.32
CA PRO A 242 0.36 -11.11 3.03
C PRO A 242 1.88 -11.33 2.85
N VAL A 243 2.64 -10.34 2.36
CA VAL A 243 4.10 -10.40 2.31
C VAL A 243 4.67 -10.45 3.73
N ALA A 244 4.22 -9.58 4.65
CA ALA A 244 4.65 -9.59 6.04
C ALA A 244 4.32 -10.92 6.73
N ALA A 245 3.11 -11.45 6.53
CA ALA A 245 2.70 -12.74 7.07
C ALA A 245 3.63 -13.87 6.57
N PHE A 246 3.91 -13.89 5.28
CA PHE A 246 4.77 -14.88 4.64
C PHE A 246 6.23 -14.80 5.09
N VAL A 247 6.79 -13.59 5.15
CA VAL A 247 8.15 -13.34 5.62
C VAL A 247 8.28 -13.73 7.09
N TYR A 248 7.33 -13.32 7.92
CA TYR A 248 7.37 -13.57 9.36
C TYR A 248 7.20 -15.03 9.70
N ALA A 249 6.32 -15.76 9.02
CA ALA A 249 6.17 -17.21 9.14
C ALA A 249 7.45 -17.94 8.70
N GLY A 250 8.17 -17.40 7.69
CA GLY A 250 9.40 -17.97 7.15
C GLY A 250 10.67 -17.70 7.94
N ASN A 251 10.66 -16.75 8.88
CA ASN A 251 11.82 -16.45 9.70
C ASN A 251 12.14 -17.61 10.66
N HIS A 252 13.44 -17.89 10.84
CA HIS A 252 13.95 -18.95 11.74
C HIS A 252 13.61 -20.40 11.37
N LEU A 253 13.34 -20.72 10.10
CA LEU A 253 13.19 -22.10 9.63
C LEU A 253 14.43 -22.99 9.88
N GLU A 254 15.59 -22.38 10.08
CA GLU A 254 16.85 -23.09 10.32
C GLU A 254 16.88 -23.86 11.66
N LYS A 255 16.09 -23.48 12.62
CA LYS A 255 15.92 -24.17 13.90
C LYS A 255 14.62 -24.96 13.89
N CYS A 256 14.62 -26.12 13.29
CA CYS A 256 13.62 -27.20 13.22
C CYS A 256 12.35 -27.05 14.08
N ASP A 257 11.59 -25.99 13.94
CA ASP A 257 10.31 -25.83 14.61
C ASP A 257 9.21 -26.32 13.67
N PHE A 258 8.71 -27.52 13.93
CA PHE A 258 7.65 -28.18 13.15
C PHE A 258 6.43 -27.29 12.97
N LEU A 259 6.04 -26.58 14.04
CA LEU A 259 4.88 -25.68 14.01
C LEU A 259 5.08 -24.51 13.03
N ARG A 260 6.30 -23.95 12.96
CA ARG A 260 6.61 -22.89 12.00
C ARG A 260 6.55 -23.36 10.54
N LYS A 261 7.00 -24.59 10.28
CA LYS A 261 6.88 -25.18 8.94
C LYS A 261 5.42 -25.32 8.52
N ILE A 262 4.54 -25.74 9.45
CA ILE A 262 3.10 -25.82 9.21
C ILE A 262 2.53 -24.42 8.91
N ILE A 263 2.83 -23.43 9.76
CA ILE A 263 2.34 -22.06 9.55
C ILE A 263 2.81 -21.51 8.21
N LEU A 264 4.09 -21.70 7.86
CA LEU A 264 4.60 -21.27 6.56
C LEU A 264 3.90 -21.98 5.41
N GLY A 265 3.66 -23.27 5.51
CA GLY A 265 2.93 -24.05 4.50
C GLY A 265 1.50 -23.52 4.28
N ILE A 266 0.76 -23.33 5.38
CA ILE A 266 -0.60 -22.78 5.33
C ILE A 266 -0.58 -21.35 4.80
N THR A 267 0.36 -20.50 5.26
CA THR A 267 0.50 -19.13 4.75
C THR A 267 0.78 -19.13 3.24
N THR A 268 1.65 -20.02 2.78
CA THR A 268 1.95 -20.16 1.35
C THR A 268 0.70 -20.50 0.54
N ILE A 269 -0.09 -21.47 1.01
CA ILE A 269 -1.35 -21.85 0.36
C ILE A 269 -2.31 -20.65 0.33
N CYS A 270 -2.50 -19.96 1.45
CA CYS A 270 -3.37 -18.78 1.52
C CYS A 270 -2.91 -17.68 0.55
N VAL A 271 -1.62 -17.40 0.50
CA VAL A 271 -1.02 -16.39 -0.40
C VAL A 271 -1.20 -16.76 -1.88
N LEU A 272 -1.03 -18.02 -2.23
CA LEU A 272 -1.26 -18.50 -3.60
C LEU A 272 -2.75 -18.44 -3.98
N LEU A 273 -3.65 -18.74 -3.06
CA LEU A 273 -5.10 -18.58 -3.26
C LEU A 273 -5.48 -17.11 -3.45
N CYS A 274 -4.88 -16.19 -2.65
CA CYS A 274 -5.05 -14.75 -2.88
C CYS A 274 -4.61 -14.35 -4.28
N SER A 275 -3.38 -14.73 -4.69
CA SER A 275 -2.84 -14.39 -5.99
C SER A 275 -3.69 -14.95 -7.13
N GLY A 276 -4.14 -16.21 -7.05
CA GLY A 276 -5.00 -16.82 -8.04
C GLY A 276 -6.33 -16.07 -8.20
N GLN A 277 -6.97 -15.72 -7.08
CA GLN A 277 -8.23 -14.97 -7.14
C GLN A 277 -8.02 -13.52 -7.63
N TRP A 278 -6.89 -12.88 -7.29
CA TRP A 278 -6.56 -11.57 -7.81
C TRP A 278 -6.34 -11.58 -9.32
N ILE A 279 -5.69 -12.62 -9.87
CA ILE A 279 -5.56 -12.81 -11.33
C ILE A 279 -6.93 -12.87 -11.99
N ILE A 280 -7.85 -13.66 -11.44
CA ILE A 280 -9.22 -13.78 -11.96
C ILE A 280 -9.93 -12.41 -11.92
N ASN A 281 -9.83 -11.71 -10.80
CA ASN A 281 -10.45 -10.39 -10.63
C ASN A 281 -9.86 -9.34 -11.59
N ASN A 282 -8.53 -9.32 -11.76
CA ASN A 282 -7.85 -8.41 -12.68
C ASN A 282 -8.22 -8.69 -14.15
N ASN A 283 -8.27 -9.97 -14.55
CA ASN A 283 -8.68 -10.35 -15.88
C ASN A 283 -10.13 -9.95 -16.16
N THR A 284 -11.03 -10.16 -15.20
CA THR A 284 -12.43 -9.73 -15.30
C THR A 284 -12.56 -8.23 -15.41
N ALA A 285 -11.80 -7.47 -14.60
CA ALA A 285 -11.79 -6.01 -14.67
C ALA A 285 -11.26 -5.50 -16.01
N HIS A 286 -10.18 -6.12 -16.51
CA HIS A 286 -9.62 -5.77 -17.82
C HIS A 286 -10.58 -6.06 -18.97
N GLN A 287 -11.23 -7.22 -18.99
CA GLN A 287 -12.26 -7.56 -19.99
C GLN A 287 -13.41 -6.54 -19.99
N LYS A 288 -13.89 -6.16 -18.79
CA LYS A 288 -14.93 -5.13 -18.67
C LYS A 288 -14.46 -3.78 -19.23
N LEU A 289 -13.21 -3.38 -18.95
CA LEU A 289 -12.62 -2.14 -19.47
C LEU A 289 -12.56 -2.15 -20.99
N VAL A 290 -12.06 -3.23 -21.60
CA VAL A 290 -12.01 -3.39 -23.06
C VAL A 290 -13.41 -3.30 -23.66
N TYR A 291 -14.38 -4.00 -23.09
CA TYR A 291 -15.77 -3.94 -23.56
C TYR A 291 -16.38 -2.54 -23.45
N CYS A 292 -16.17 -1.85 -22.32
CA CYS A 292 -16.63 -0.47 -22.16
C CYS A 292 -15.99 0.48 -23.21
N ASN A 293 -14.69 0.35 -23.47
CA ASN A 293 -14.00 1.16 -24.46
C ASN A 293 -14.57 0.92 -25.88
N GLN A 294 -14.79 -0.34 -26.26
CA GLN A 294 -15.41 -0.67 -27.56
C GLN A 294 -16.81 -0.07 -27.69
N GLN A 295 -17.61 -0.09 -26.60
CA GLN A 295 -18.92 0.56 -26.60
C GLN A 295 -18.84 2.09 -26.75
N ILE A 296 -17.86 2.72 -26.06
CA ILE A 296 -17.64 4.16 -26.16
C ILE A 296 -17.24 4.53 -27.60
N GLU A 297 -16.29 3.78 -28.18
CA GLU A 297 -15.87 3.99 -29.58
C GLU A 297 -17.04 3.84 -30.55
N SER A 298 -17.84 2.79 -30.41
CA SER A 298 -19.02 2.57 -31.26
C SER A 298 -20.03 3.72 -31.15
N LYS A 299 -20.30 4.17 -29.91
CA LYS A 299 -21.21 5.31 -29.69
C LYS A 299 -20.65 6.63 -30.26
N ALA A 300 -19.33 6.85 -30.08
CA ALA A 300 -18.68 8.04 -30.66
C ALA A 300 -18.76 8.03 -32.20
N GLN A 301 -18.54 6.86 -32.81
CA GLN A 301 -18.63 6.67 -34.26
C GLN A 301 -20.07 6.99 -34.78
N ILE A 302 -21.09 6.46 -34.07
CA ILE A 302 -22.49 6.74 -34.39
C ILE A 302 -22.78 8.24 -34.27
N LEU A 303 -22.34 8.88 -33.20
CA LEU A 303 -22.52 10.31 -32.98
C LEU A 303 -21.84 11.15 -34.07
N ILE A 304 -20.60 10.81 -34.43
CA ILE A 304 -19.86 11.48 -35.50
C ILE A 304 -20.61 11.34 -36.82
N THR A 305 -21.08 10.12 -37.15
CA THR A 305 -21.86 9.90 -38.38
C THR A 305 -23.16 10.69 -38.40
N GLN A 306 -23.86 10.77 -37.26
CA GLN A 306 -25.08 11.59 -37.14
C GLN A 306 -24.80 13.09 -37.34
N ILE A 307 -23.72 13.62 -36.73
CA ILE A 307 -23.31 15.01 -36.89
C ILE A 307 -22.96 15.29 -38.35
N GLN A 308 -22.19 14.41 -39.01
CA GLN A 308 -21.81 14.58 -40.41
C GLN A 308 -22.98 14.51 -41.36
N SER A 309 -24.05 13.78 -40.99
CA SER A 309 -25.29 13.69 -41.80
C SER A 309 -26.27 14.84 -41.58
N CYS A 310 -26.00 15.74 -40.62
CA CYS A 310 -26.87 16.90 -40.38
C CYS A 310 -26.85 17.87 -41.57
N PRO A 311 -28.00 18.35 -42.05
CA PRO A 311 -28.05 19.39 -43.06
C PRO A 311 -27.28 20.64 -42.61
N GLY A 312 -26.34 21.11 -43.43
CA GLY A 312 -25.53 22.29 -43.14
C GLY A 312 -24.19 21.97 -42.38
N TYR A 313 -23.87 20.72 -42.15
CA TYR A 313 -22.55 20.36 -41.63
C TYR A 313 -21.45 20.67 -42.65
N VAL A 314 -20.40 21.34 -42.17
CA VAL A 314 -19.17 21.59 -42.94
C VAL A 314 -18.00 21.12 -42.09
N GLU A 315 -17.03 20.49 -42.74
CA GLU A 315 -15.81 20.02 -42.05
C GLU A 315 -15.08 21.19 -41.35
N GLY A 316 -14.70 21.02 -40.10
CA GLY A 316 -14.09 22.05 -39.27
C GLY A 316 -15.09 22.93 -38.48
N MET A 317 -16.39 22.69 -38.61
CA MET A 317 -17.42 23.38 -37.84
C MET A 317 -17.32 23.06 -36.35
N LYS A 318 -17.48 24.08 -35.49
CA LYS A 318 -17.58 23.86 -34.05
C LYS A 318 -18.93 23.24 -33.70
N VAL A 319 -18.89 22.05 -33.11
CA VAL A 319 -20.07 21.33 -32.62
C VAL A 319 -20.18 21.51 -31.12
N VAL A 320 -21.31 21.94 -30.61
CA VAL A 320 -21.61 22.03 -29.19
C VAL A 320 -22.59 20.91 -28.85
N LEU A 321 -22.15 20.01 -27.96
CA LEU A 321 -23.00 18.99 -27.40
C LEU A 321 -23.70 19.57 -26.17
N ALA A 322 -25.00 19.80 -26.26
CA ALA A 322 -25.87 20.21 -25.16
C ALA A 322 -26.51 18.92 -24.58
N GLY A 323 -26.30 18.64 -23.31
CA GLY A 323 -26.89 17.54 -22.58
C GLY A 323 -27.56 18.00 -21.29
#